data_c3c66875197ed51c0f9ec3d7b6b1026a
#
_entry.id   c3c66875197ed51c0f9ec3d7b6b1026a
#
_cell.length_a   1.000
_cell.length_b   1.000
_cell.length_c   1.000
_cell.angle_alpha   90.00
_cell.angle_beta   90.00
_cell.angle_gamma   90.00
#
_symmetry.space_group_name_H-M   'P 1'
#
loop_
_entity.id
_entity.type
_entity.pdbx_description
1 polymer ?
#
loop_
_entity_poly.entity_id
_entity_poly.type
_entity_poly.pdbx_seq_one_letter_code
_entity_poly.pdbx_strand_id
1 'polypeptide(L)'
;GLTISEKMRKQIKGLDRASTNAEDGVSAVQTAEGALTEVHSMLQRMNELATQSANGTNSNTDRKAIQDEIDQLTTEIDRVSETTKFNETYLLKGDGAEKAHNVNAHDAGLDGVTLTDKGNEVEVTLKTLNAGDKVSIAGKNYTIGGVTADVTKMLGADGANIDTNHDDVTVNGTIYKWYDAIAADTTGAGYKGTEAGWYSKDPATLDNKTKSTSPEYKNAAAFAAVKGATISVGSKSVTTIDDTKADGIDDNDSTVITARKAYQLQTAEIVKASSIGTDTAATVKANAGNTNADYATATTTFTLNKGTVSYKDSLSFNLHVGADADMTNKITVNIDSMNSAGLGVKGIKADTEQDATYAIDAIADAISTVSSQRSSLGAVQNRLEHTINNLDNVVENTTSAESRIRDTDMAEEMVNYSKNNILAQAGQSMLAQANQSNQGVLSLLQ
;
A
#
# COMPACT_ATOMS: atom_id res chain seq x y z
N GLY A 1 5.07 -55.34 -27.70
CA GLY A 1 4.19 -54.61 -28.58
C GLY A 1 2.88 -54.27 -27.92
N LEU A 2 2.03 -55.19 -27.56
CA LEU A 2 0.70 -54.92 -27.03
C LEU A 2 0.73 -54.23 -25.65
N THR A 3 1.65 -54.62 -24.79
CA THR A 3 1.84 -54.01 -23.47
C THR A 3 2.29 -52.55 -23.60
N ILE A 4 3.13 -52.24 -24.55
CA ILE A 4 3.59 -50.89 -24.84
C ILE A 4 2.44 -50.05 -25.40
N SER A 5 1.64 -50.62 -26.26
CA SER A 5 0.44 -49.97 -26.84
C SER A 5 -0.58 -49.63 -25.75
N GLU A 6 -0.83 -50.53 -24.78
CA GLU A 6 -1.73 -50.26 -23.65
C GLU A 6 -1.18 -49.20 -22.72
N LYS A 7 0.12 -49.20 -22.43
CA LYS A 7 0.78 -48.11 -21.68
C LYS A 7 0.63 -46.77 -22.36
N MET A 8 0.85 -46.74 -23.69
CA MET A 8 0.66 -45.51 -24.49
C MET A 8 -0.78 -45.02 -24.47
N ARG A 9 -1.77 -45.91 -24.57
CA ARG A 9 -3.19 -45.56 -24.43
C ARG A 9 -3.49 -44.95 -23.08
N LYS A 10 -2.99 -45.52 -22.01
CA LYS A 10 -3.15 -45.03 -20.67
C LYS A 10 -2.52 -43.65 -20.51
N GLN A 11 -1.35 -43.45 -21.10
CA GLN A 11 -0.66 -42.16 -21.13
C GLN A 11 -1.44 -41.13 -21.95
N ILE A 12 -2.00 -41.53 -23.11
CA ILE A 12 -2.87 -40.67 -23.93
C ILE A 12 -4.08 -40.20 -23.15
N LYS A 13 -4.76 -41.07 -22.43
CA LYS A 13 -5.90 -40.71 -21.59
C LYS A 13 -5.51 -39.76 -20.47
N GLY A 14 -4.36 -39.96 -19.83
CA GLY A 14 -3.82 -39.06 -18.83
C GLY A 14 -3.50 -37.67 -19.38
N LEU A 15 -2.92 -37.61 -20.56
CA LEU A 15 -2.60 -36.37 -21.25
C LEU A 15 -3.86 -35.63 -21.72
N ASP A 16 -4.88 -36.36 -22.21
CA ASP A 16 -6.17 -35.77 -22.57
C ASP A 16 -6.85 -35.13 -21.34
N ARG A 17 -6.81 -35.81 -20.19
CA ARG A 17 -7.31 -35.23 -18.93
C ARG A 17 -6.52 -34.01 -18.50
N ALA A 18 -5.21 -34.06 -18.64
CA ALA A 18 -4.35 -32.92 -18.36
C ALA A 18 -4.70 -31.71 -19.25
N SER A 19 -4.95 -31.94 -20.54
CA SER A 19 -5.40 -30.92 -21.47
C SER A 19 -6.75 -30.36 -21.08
N THR A 20 -7.71 -31.19 -20.71
CA THR A 20 -9.03 -30.76 -20.22
C THR A 20 -8.90 -29.95 -18.92
N ASN A 21 -8.06 -30.38 -18.00
CA ASN A 21 -7.78 -29.63 -16.76
C ASN A 21 -7.18 -28.25 -17.06
N ALA A 22 -6.28 -28.15 -18.03
CA ALA A 22 -5.70 -26.90 -18.44
C ALA A 22 -6.75 -25.99 -19.10
N GLU A 23 -7.65 -26.53 -19.90
CA GLU A 23 -8.77 -25.78 -20.51
C GLU A 23 -9.74 -25.27 -19.43
N ASP A 24 -10.05 -26.08 -18.44
CA ASP A 24 -10.85 -25.65 -17.27
C ASP A 24 -10.17 -24.51 -16.53
N GLY A 25 -8.85 -24.59 -16.38
CA GLY A 25 -8.05 -23.53 -15.79
C GLY A 25 -8.11 -22.22 -16.58
N VAL A 26 -8.02 -22.29 -17.90
CA VAL A 26 -8.18 -21.12 -18.80
C VAL A 26 -9.57 -20.52 -18.61
N SER A 27 -10.63 -21.34 -18.56
CA SER A 27 -11.99 -20.87 -18.37
C SER A 27 -12.18 -20.20 -17.00
N ALA A 28 -11.62 -20.78 -15.93
CA ALA A 28 -11.66 -20.19 -14.60
C ALA A 28 -10.93 -18.85 -14.55
N VAL A 29 -9.74 -18.77 -15.14
CA VAL A 29 -8.95 -17.54 -15.21
C VAL A 29 -9.66 -16.46 -16.03
N GLN A 30 -10.26 -16.81 -17.16
CA GLN A 30 -11.04 -15.90 -17.98
C GLN A 30 -12.27 -15.37 -17.25
N THR A 31 -12.95 -16.23 -16.48
CA THR A 31 -14.08 -15.82 -15.64
C THR A 31 -13.65 -14.82 -14.57
N ALA A 32 -12.55 -15.10 -13.89
CA ALA A 32 -11.97 -14.19 -12.90
C ALA A 32 -11.54 -12.87 -13.54
N GLU A 33 -10.86 -12.92 -14.68
CA GLU A 33 -10.39 -11.74 -15.42
C GLU A 33 -11.55 -10.86 -15.89
N GLY A 34 -12.63 -11.45 -16.39
CA GLY A 34 -13.84 -10.72 -16.79
C GLY A 34 -14.46 -9.98 -15.61
N ALA A 35 -14.57 -10.62 -14.47
CA ALA A 35 -15.08 -9.99 -13.25
C ALA A 35 -14.14 -8.90 -12.73
N LEU A 36 -12.82 -9.11 -12.79
CA LEU A 36 -11.83 -8.11 -12.41
C LEU A 36 -11.82 -6.90 -13.33
N THR A 37 -12.16 -7.07 -14.60
CA THR A 37 -12.36 -5.94 -15.53
C THR A 37 -13.49 -5.04 -15.05
N GLU A 38 -14.59 -5.62 -14.59
CA GLU A 38 -15.70 -4.86 -14.01
C GLU A 38 -15.30 -4.16 -12.72
N VAL A 39 -14.59 -4.85 -11.83
CA VAL A 39 -14.08 -4.27 -10.58
C VAL A 39 -13.14 -3.11 -10.88
N HIS A 40 -12.25 -3.27 -11.84
CA HIS A 40 -11.34 -2.21 -12.27
C HIS A 40 -12.09 -0.98 -12.76
N SER A 41 -13.12 -1.16 -13.58
CA SER A 41 -13.95 -0.05 -14.06
C SER A 41 -14.68 0.65 -12.93
N MET A 42 -15.20 -0.09 -11.95
CA MET A 42 -15.84 0.48 -10.77
C MET A 42 -14.87 1.27 -9.91
N LEU A 43 -13.66 0.78 -9.73
CA LEU A 43 -12.60 1.50 -9.01
C LEU A 43 -12.18 2.78 -9.73
N GLN A 44 -12.08 2.75 -11.06
CA GLN A 44 -11.81 3.95 -11.86
C GLN A 44 -12.92 4.99 -11.70
N ARG A 45 -14.17 4.56 -11.70
CA ARG A 45 -15.31 5.46 -11.45
C ARG A 45 -15.26 6.03 -10.02
N MET A 46 -14.91 5.22 -9.03
CA MET A 46 -14.71 5.70 -7.67
C MET A 46 -13.61 6.75 -7.59
N ASN A 47 -12.51 6.55 -8.33
CA ASN A 47 -11.42 7.52 -8.41
C ASN A 47 -11.88 8.85 -9.03
N GLU A 48 -12.64 8.80 -10.10
CA GLU A 48 -13.23 10.01 -10.70
C GLU A 48 -14.13 10.76 -9.71
N LEU A 49 -14.99 10.03 -9.00
CA LEU A 49 -15.88 10.60 -8.01
C LEU A 49 -15.13 11.20 -6.81
N ALA A 50 -14.13 10.50 -6.31
CA ALA A 50 -13.30 11.00 -5.22
C ALA A 50 -12.51 12.25 -5.64
N THR A 51 -11.97 12.26 -6.84
CA THR A 51 -11.27 13.41 -7.42
C THR A 51 -12.21 14.61 -7.56
N GLN A 52 -13.44 14.39 -8.03
CA GLN A 52 -14.46 15.42 -8.12
C GLN A 52 -14.81 15.96 -6.73
N SER A 53 -15.02 15.09 -5.74
CA SER A 53 -15.34 15.50 -4.38
C SER A 53 -14.19 16.22 -3.67
N ALA A 54 -12.94 15.93 -4.02
CA ALA A 54 -11.78 16.61 -3.50
C ALA A 54 -11.65 18.06 -3.99
N ASN A 55 -12.42 18.45 -5.00
CA ASN A 55 -12.45 19.82 -5.47
C ASN A 55 -13.25 20.70 -4.51
N GLY A 56 -12.64 21.80 -4.05
CA GLY A 56 -13.21 22.74 -3.10
C GLY A 56 -14.46 23.49 -3.58
N THR A 57 -14.80 23.42 -4.87
CA THR A 57 -15.97 24.09 -5.44
C THR A 57 -17.28 23.31 -5.25
N ASN A 58 -17.23 22.05 -4.76
CA ASN A 58 -18.41 21.25 -4.54
C ASN A 58 -19.16 21.68 -3.28
N SER A 59 -20.49 21.62 -3.35
CA SER A 59 -21.36 21.79 -2.19
C SER A 59 -21.41 20.50 -1.35
N ASN A 60 -21.90 20.59 -0.12
CA ASN A 60 -22.14 19.41 0.72
C ASN A 60 -23.18 18.47 0.09
N THR A 61 -24.18 19.01 -0.63
CA THR A 61 -25.18 18.22 -1.33
C THR A 61 -24.54 17.43 -2.48
N ASP A 62 -23.61 18.05 -3.23
CA ASP A 62 -22.87 17.39 -4.31
C ASP A 62 -22.02 16.25 -3.75
N ARG A 63 -21.32 16.49 -2.65
CA ARG A 63 -20.48 15.47 -1.99
C ARG A 63 -21.31 14.33 -1.43
N LYS A 64 -22.50 14.60 -0.92
CA LYS A 64 -23.41 13.55 -0.45
C LYS A 64 -23.86 12.66 -1.61
N ALA A 65 -24.18 13.24 -2.76
CA ALA A 65 -24.54 12.47 -3.95
C ALA A 65 -23.37 11.61 -4.44
N ILE A 66 -22.16 12.15 -4.41
CA ILE A 66 -20.94 11.42 -4.74
C ILE A 66 -20.73 10.26 -3.76
N GLN A 67 -20.89 10.50 -2.46
CA GLN A 67 -20.75 9.47 -1.43
C GLN A 67 -21.77 8.34 -1.65
N ASP A 68 -23.01 8.68 -1.96
CA ASP A 68 -24.06 7.69 -2.24
C ASP A 68 -23.68 6.80 -3.44
N GLU A 69 -23.14 7.38 -4.50
CA GLU A 69 -22.66 6.62 -5.66
C GLU A 69 -21.46 5.75 -5.31
N ILE A 70 -20.51 6.25 -4.54
CA ILE A 70 -19.35 5.48 -4.07
C ILE A 70 -19.83 4.29 -3.21
N ASP A 71 -20.78 4.49 -2.33
CA ASP A 71 -21.34 3.42 -1.50
C ASP A 71 -21.99 2.33 -2.36
N GLN A 72 -22.70 2.71 -3.41
CA GLN A 72 -23.29 1.75 -4.35
C GLN A 72 -22.23 0.99 -5.14
N LEU A 73 -21.18 1.67 -5.59
CA LEU A 73 -20.06 1.02 -6.29
C LEU A 73 -19.31 0.04 -5.37
N THR A 74 -19.09 0.40 -4.12
CA THR A 74 -18.48 -0.49 -3.12
C THR A 74 -19.34 -1.73 -2.88
N THR A 75 -20.65 -1.56 -2.76
CA THR A 75 -21.61 -2.67 -2.64
C THR A 75 -21.56 -3.57 -3.88
N GLU A 76 -21.47 -2.99 -5.06
CA GLU A 76 -21.40 -3.74 -6.32
C GLU A 76 -20.07 -4.51 -6.45
N ILE A 77 -18.96 -3.93 -6.01
CA ILE A 77 -17.67 -4.65 -5.92
C ILE A 77 -17.82 -5.88 -5.04
N ASP A 78 -18.44 -5.74 -3.87
CA ASP A 78 -18.69 -6.86 -2.97
C ASP A 78 -19.60 -7.91 -3.61
N ARG A 79 -20.65 -7.49 -4.32
CA ARG A 79 -21.54 -8.41 -5.03
C ARG A 79 -20.78 -9.22 -6.09
N VAL A 80 -19.97 -8.57 -6.91
CA VAL A 80 -19.17 -9.23 -7.94
C VAL A 80 -18.21 -10.23 -7.30
N SER A 81 -17.53 -9.84 -6.23
CA SER A 81 -16.61 -10.70 -5.48
C SER A 81 -17.32 -11.93 -4.87
N GLU A 82 -18.51 -11.74 -4.32
CA GLU A 82 -19.28 -12.81 -3.67
C GLU A 82 -19.92 -13.79 -4.67
N THR A 83 -20.22 -13.35 -5.89
CA THR A 83 -21.00 -14.13 -6.86
C THR A 83 -20.18 -14.74 -7.99
N THR A 84 -18.97 -14.25 -8.24
CA THR A 84 -18.13 -14.78 -9.32
C THR A 84 -17.61 -16.17 -8.97
N LYS A 85 -18.04 -17.14 -9.72
CA LYS A 85 -17.65 -18.55 -9.53
C LYS A 85 -17.43 -19.26 -10.86
N PHE A 86 -16.64 -20.30 -10.80
CA PHE A 86 -16.47 -21.26 -11.89
C PHE A 86 -16.62 -22.66 -11.30
N ASN A 87 -17.57 -23.44 -11.81
CA ASN A 87 -17.97 -24.72 -11.23
C ASN A 87 -18.25 -24.61 -9.73
N GLU A 88 -18.63 -24.57 -8.89
CA GLU A 88 -18.81 -24.45 -7.43
C GLU A 88 -17.66 -23.69 -6.69
N THR A 89 -16.63 -23.22 -7.41
CA THR A 89 -15.52 -22.49 -6.78
C THR A 89 -15.70 -21.00 -6.96
N TYR A 90 -15.78 -20.26 -5.85
CA TYR A 90 -15.82 -18.80 -5.84
C TYR A 90 -14.40 -18.28 -6.00
N LEU A 91 -14.19 -17.43 -7.02
CA LEU A 91 -12.87 -17.07 -7.48
C LEU A 91 -12.30 -15.80 -6.82
N LEU A 92 -13.15 -14.89 -6.36
CA LEU A 92 -12.73 -13.54 -5.96
C LEU A 92 -12.95 -13.22 -4.48
N LYS A 93 -13.40 -14.14 -3.67
CA LYS A 93 -13.65 -13.89 -2.25
C LYS A 93 -12.67 -14.57 -1.29
N GLY A 94 -11.58 -15.11 -1.84
CA GLY A 94 -10.59 -15.81 -1.03
C GLY A 94 -11.07 -17.18 -0.55
N ASP A 95 -10.34 -17.76 0.39
CA ASP A 95 -10.62 -19.06 0.96
C ASP A 95 -10.22 -19.12 2.44
N GLY A 96 -10.83 -20.07 3.17
CA GLY A 96 -10.56 -20.26 4.59
C GLY A 96 -11.39 -19.33 5.48
N ALA A 97 -10.93 -19.17 6.72
CA ALA A 97 -11.55 -18.25 7.68
C ALA A 97 -11.10 -16.81 7.44
N GLU A 98 -11.95 -15.87 7.82
CA GLU A 98 -11.57 -14.46 7.83
C GLU A 98 -10.45 -14.22 8.84
N LYS A 99 -9.46 -13.43 8.42
CA LYS A 99 -8.32 -13.03 9.24
C LYS A 99 -8.13 -11.52 9.13
N ALA A 100 -7.62 -10.92 10.20
CA ALA A 100 -7.23 -9.53 10.18
C ALA A 100 -5.94 -9.35 9.34
N HIS A 101 -5.98 -8.42 8.41
CA HIS A 101 -4.86 -8.06 7.53
C HIS A 101 -4.52 -6.59 7.71
N ASN A 102 -3.26 -6.25 7.57
CA ASN A 102 -2.81 -4.87 7.66
C ASN A 102 -3.27 -4.06 6.45
N VAL A 103 -3.65 -2.82 6.72
CA VAL A 103 -3.94 -1.81 5.69
C VAL A 103 -2.72 -0.91 5.54
N ASN A 104 -2.37 -0.56 4.32
CA ASN A 104 -1.22 0.30 4.05
C ASN A 104 -1.39 1.67 4.71
N ALA A 105 -0.30 2.16 5.30
CA ALA A 105 -0.22 3.52 5.79
C ALA A 105 -0.01 4.51 4.63
N HIS A 106 -0.49 5.73 4.80
CA HIS A 106 -0.39 6.81 3.82
C HIS A 106 0.14 8.09 4.48
N ASP A 107 0.81 8.91 3.71
CA ASP A 107 1.45 10.15 4.19
C ASP A 107 0.52 11.35 4.30
N ALA A 108 -0.76 11.18 4.03
CA ALA A 108 -1.78 12.25 4.06
C ALA A 108 -1.47 13.44 3.11
N GLY A 109 -0.68 13.19 2.06
CA GLY A 109 -0.26 14.24 1.14
C GLY A 109 0.70 15.27 1.74
N LEU A 110 1.29 14.98 2.89
CA LEU A 110 2.19 15.88 3.59
C LEU A 110 3.58 15.86 2.95
N ASP A 111 4.15 17.06 2.76
CA ASP A 111 5.48 17.21 2.19
C ASP A 111 6.56 16.72 3.16
N GLY A 112 7.54 16.02 2.62
CA GLY A 112 8.72 15.56 3.37
C GLY A 112 8.48 14.46 4.37
N VAL A 113 7.32 13.79 4.34
CA VAL A 113 7.01 12.63 5.19
C VAL A 113 7.61 11.37 4.57
N THR A 114 8.32 10.60 5.39
CA THR A 114 8.88 9.30 5.02
C THR A 114 8.19 8.20 5.81
N LEU A 115 7.72 7.18 5.11
CA LEU A 115 7.12 5.99 5.69
C LEU A 115 8.05 4.79 5.46
N THR A 116 8.51 4.15 6.54
CA THR A 116 9.31 2.94 6.46
C THR A 116 8.52 1.76 7.01
N ASP A 117 8.23 0.79 6.16
CA ASP A 117 7.44 -0.39 6.51
C ASP A 117 8.23 -1.32 7.45
N LYS A 118 7.61 -1.71 8.55
CA LYS A 118 8.16 -2.63 9.56
C LYS A 118 7.24 -3.83 9.81
N GLY A 119 6.47 -4.24 8.82
CA GLY A 119 5.50 -5.33 8.94
C GLY A 119 4.14 -4.84 9.47
N ASN A 120 3.85 -5.06 10.75
CA ASN A 120 2.62 -4.58 11.38
C ASN A 120 2.67 -3.11 11.76
N GLU A 121 3.84 -2.50 11.69
CA GLU A 121 4.11 -1.14 12.09
C GLU A 121 4.75 -0.38 10.94
N VAL A 122 4.65 0.94 11.00
CA VAL A 122 5.33 1.87 10.08
C VAL A 122 6.08 2.89 10.91
N GLU A 123 7.34 3.09 10.59
CA GLU A 123 8.11 4.21 11.14
C GLU A 123 7.86 5.45 10.28
N VAL A 124 7.33 6.49 10.90
CA VAL A 124 6.99 7.75 10.24
C VAL A 124 8.01 8.81 10.64
N THR A 125 8.60 9.45 9.65
CA THR A 125 9.51 10.59 9.86
C THR A 125 8.90 11.82 9.19
N LEU A 126 8.64 12.86 10.00
CA LEU A 126 8.13 14.15 9.53
C LEU A 126 9.30 15.05 9.16
N LYS A 127 9.06 15.96 8.23
CA LYS A 127 10.02 17.03 7.92
C LYS A 127 10.14 17.97 9.10
N THR A 128 11.37 18.31 9.48
CA THR A 128 11.65 19.29 10.52
C THR A 128 11.11 20.66 10.10
N LEU A 129 10.31 21.28 10.96
CA LEU A 129 9.74 22.61 10.73
C LEU A 129 10.42 23.62 11.63
N ASN A 130 10.90 24.69 11.02
CA ASN A 130 11.55 25.82 11.71
C ASN A 130 10.61 27.02 11.74
N ALA A 131 10.84 27.95 12.68
CA ALA A 131 10.09 29.20 12.74
C ALA A 131 10.16 29.93 11.41
N GLY A 132 9.03 30.40 10.93
CA GLY A 132 8.87 31.07 9.64
C GLY A 132 8.56 30.15 8.46
N ASP A 133 8.68 28.85 8.61
CA ASP A 133 8.32 27.88 7.56
C ASP A 133 6.82 27.91 7.32
N LYS A 134 6.44 27.65 6.07
CA LYS A 134 5.05 27.49 5.67
C LYS A 134 4.75 26.01 5.44
N VAL A 135 3.62 25.56 5.91
CA VAL A 135 3.19 24.18 5.78
C VAL A 135 1.70 24.11 5.47
N SER A 136 1.32 23.20 4.61
CA SER A 136 -0.09 22.90 4.33
C SER A 136 -0.46 21.58 5.01
N ILE A 137 -1.49 21.60 5.83
CA ILE A 137 -1.99 20.44 6.57
C ILE A 137 -3.51 20.39 6.39
N ALA A 138 -4.01 19.27 5.87
CA ALA A 138 -5.44 19.06 5.66
C ALA A 138 -6.12 20.19 4.84
N GLY A 139 -5.42 20.68 3.82
CA GLY A 139 -5.92 21.74 2.95
C GLY A 139 -5.84 23.14 3.53
N LYS A 140 -5.31 23.32 4.74
CA LYS A 140 -5.09 24.63 5.38
C LYS A 140 -3.62 24.99 5.34
N ASN A 141 -3.33 26.25 5.07
CA ASN A 141 -1.98 26.80 5.06
C ASN A 141 -1.66 27.42 6.42
N TYR A 142 -0.54 27.02 6.98
CA TYR A 142 -0.05 27.52 8.26
C TYR A 142 1.35 28.11 8.11
N THR A 143 1.67 29.05 8.98
CA THR A 143 3.03 29.55 9.18
C THR A 143 3.50 29.12 10.56
N ILE A 144 4.73 28.64 10.66
CA ILE A 144 5.29 28.22 11.94
C ILE A 144 5.76 29.44 12.71
N GLY A 145 5.14 29.68 13.86
CA GLY A 145 5.54 30.72 14.80
C GLY A 145 6.71 30.29 15.66
N GLY A 146 7.59 31.24 15.98
CA GLY A 146 8.73 30.97 16.85
C GLY A 146 8.31 30.83 18.32
N VAL A 147 8.94 29.91 19.00
CA VAL A 147 8.82 29.74 20.45
C VAL A 147 10.05 30.28 21.15
N THR A 148 10.01 30.41 22.48
CA THR A 148 11.13 30.94 23.29
C THR A 148 12.46 30.28 22.95
N ALA A 149 12.47 28.95 22.75
CA ALA A 149 13.68 28.21 22.42
C ALA A 149 14.31 28.64 21.08
N ASP A 150 13.51 29.01 20.09
CA ASP A 150 13.99 29.47 18.78
C ASP A 150 14.74 30.80 18.90
N VAL A 151 14.19 31.70 19.69
CA VAL A 151 14.84 33.01 19.96
C VAL A 151 16.12 32.83 20.77
N THR A 152 16.09 31.98 21.79
CA THR A 152 17.25 31.68 22.63
C THR A 152 18.41 31.12 21.78
N LYS A 153 18.13 30.23 20.85
CA LYS A 153 19.15 29.69 19.93
C LYS A 153 19.70 30.76 19.01
N MET A 154 18.82 31.58 18.42
CA MET A 154 19.23 32.67 17.51
C MET A 154 20.12 33.67 18.21
N LEU A 155 19.80 34.04 19.47
CA LEU A 155 20.53 35.04 20.22
C LEU A 155 21.75 34.48 21.00
N GLY A 156 21.88 33.19 21.10
CA GLY A 156 22.91 32.49 21.87
C GLY A 156 23.64 31.43 21.10
N ALA A 157 23.18 30.20 21.17
CA ALA A 157 23.91 29.01 20.71
C ALA A 157 24.17 29.01 19.18
N ASP A 158 23.16 29.40 18.39
CA ASP A 158 23.22 29.37 16.93
C ASP A 158 23.27 30.79 16.32
N GLY A 159 23.53 31.78 17.12
CA GLY A 159 23.53 33.19 16.74
C GLY A 159 24.71 33.96 17.22
N ALA A 160 24.47 35.27 17.46
CA ALA A 160 25.51 36.24 17.80
C ALA A 160 26.03 36.14 19.24
N ASN A 161 25.46 35.27 20.09
CA ASN A 161 25.72 35.19 21.53
C ASN A 161 25.70 36.60 22.16
N ILE A 162 24.55 37.23 22.15
CA ILE A 162 24.41 38.64 22.52
C ILE A 162 24.77 38.93 23.99
N ASP A 163 24.68 37.96 24.87
CA ASP A 163 25.07 38.17 26.28
C ASP A 163 26.58 38.42 26.42
N THR A 164 27.36 37.95 25.47
CA THR A 164 28.81 38.19 25.40
C THR A 164 29.16 39.33 24.43
N ASN A 165 28.62 39.31 23.23
CA ASN A 165 29.01 40.23 22.17
C ASN A 165 28.24 41.55 22.22
N HIS A 166 27.13 41.62 22.94
CA HIS A 166 26.28 42.81 23.07
C HIS A 166 25.82 43.42 21.74
N ASP A 167 25.50 42.55 20.77
CA ASP A 167 25.03 43.00 19.46
C ASP A 167 23.69 43.72 19.58
N ASP A 168 23.42 44.61 18.65
CA ASP A 168 22.13 45.28 18.54
C ASP A 168 21.03 44.26 18.25
N VAL A 169 19.91 44.40 18.92
CA VAL A 169 18.73 43.54 18.72
C VAL A 169 17.55 44.39 18.31
N THR A 170 16.86 44.00 17.25
CA THR A 170 15.67 44.70 16.78
C THR A 170 14.43 43.93 17.18
N VAL A 171 13.45 44.61 17.78
CA VAL A 171 12.14 44.05 18.14
C VAL A 171 11.07 44.89 17.49
N ASN A 172 10.29 44.30 16.55
CA ASN A 172 9.27 45.03 15.79
C ASN A 172 9.72 46.34 15.17
N GLY A 173 10.92 46.38 14.63
CA GLY A 173 11.48 47.55 13.98
C GLY A 173 12.19 48.53 14.94
N THR A 174 12.07 48.38 16.23
CA THR A 174 12.78 49.19 17.22
C THR A 174 14.14 48.57 17.52
N ILE A 175 15.20 49.32 17.35
CA ILE A 175 16.57 48.86 17.59
C ILE A 175 16.94 49.12 19.06
N TYR A 176 17.35 48.04 19.73
CA TYR A 176 17.85 48.07 21.10
C TYR A 176 19.35 47.89 21.09
N LYS A 177 20.06 48.82 21.73
CA LYS A 177 21.53 48.82 21.81
C LYS A 177 21.97 48.55 23.24
N TRP A 178 23.11 47.90 23.38
CA TRP A 178 23.72 47.69 24.67
C TRP A 178 24.35 48.95 25.19
N TYR A 179 24.11 49.27 26.45
CA TYR A 179 24.77 50.32 27.19
C TYR A 179 25.25 49.80 28.53
N ASP A 180 26.50 50.18 28.91
CA ASP A 180 27.07 49.82 30.18
C ASP A 180 26.33 50.54 31.34
N ALA A 181 26.44 50.01 32.54
CA ALA A 181 25.86 50.63 33.71
C ALA A 181 26.46 51.99 33.98
N ILE A 182 25.62 52.92 34.37
CA ILE A 182 26.05 54.27 34.81
C ILE A 182 25.89 54.30 36.33
N ALA A 183 26.96 54.58 37.08
CA ALA A 183 26.96 54.63 38.51
C ALA A 183 26.09 55.76 39.06
N ALA A 184 25.43 55.49 40.21
CA ALA A 184 24.70 56.52 40.92
C ALA A 184 25.66 57.61 41.45
N ASP A 185 25.19 58.86 41.48
CA ASP A 185 25.94 59.94 42.05
C ASP A 185 25.95 59.85 43.57
N THR A 186 27.17 59.85 44.13
CA THR A 186 27.35 59.76 45.57
C THR A 186 27.51 61.12 46.23
N THR A 187 27.48 62.22 45.46
CA THR A 187 27.80 63.58 45.93
C THR A 187 26.59 64.46 46.14
N GLY A 188 25.38 63.96 46.32
CA GLY A 188 24.21 64.70 46.77
C GLY A 188 23.36 65.42 45.70
N ALA A 189 23.66 65.28 44.43
CA ALA A 189 22.88 65.84 43.34
C ALA A 189 21.64 65.00 42.95
N GLY A 190 21.41 63.91 43.64
CA GLY A 190 20.26 63.04 43.42
C GLY A 190 20.28 62.26 42.12
N TYR A 191 21.42 62.12 41.48
CA TYR A 191 21.60 61.37 40.29
C TYR A 191 21.53 59.88 40.57
N LYS A 192 20.61 59.21 39.92
CA LYS A 192 20.43 57.80 40.05
C LYS A 192 21.14 57.05 38.91
N GLY A 193 21.77 55.93 39.21
CA GLY A 193 22.45 55.10 38.23
C GLY A 193 21.49 54.34 37.31
N THR A 194 22.05 53.76 36.26
CA THR A 194 21.36 52.85 35.36
C THR A 194 22.06 51.52 35.34
N GLU A 195 21.30 50.45 35.16
CA GLU A 195 21.82 49.11 34.99
C GLU A 195 22.27 48.88 33.55
N ALA A 196 23.25 47.98 33.37
CA ALA A 196 23.68 47.56 32.04
C ALA A 196 22.58 46.73 31.36
N GLY A 197 22.46 46.92 30.07
CA GLY A 197 21.50 46.17 29.25
C GLY A 197 21.18 46.88 27.93
N TRP A 198 20.15 46.41 27.30
CA TRP A 198 19.68 46.96 26.04
C TRP A 198 18.59 48.01 26.25
N TYR A 199 18.81 49.17 25.64
CA TYR A 199 17.90 50.31 25.70
C TYR A 199 17.55 50.77 24.30
N SER A 200 16.32 51.22 24.11
CA SER A 200 15.87 51.83 22.85
C SER A 200 16.42 53.26 22.69
N LYS A 201 16.77 53.90 23.81
CA LYS A 201 17.39 55.25 23.86
C LYS A 201 18.60 55.22 24.78
N ASP A 202 19.63 55.99 24.46
CA ASP A 202 20.80 56.10 25.30
C ASP A 202 20.43 56.58 26.72
N PRO A 203 20.67 55.76 27.76
CA PRO A 203 20.32 56.13 29.12
C PRO A 203 21.08 57.36 29.65
N ALA A 204 22.23 57.71 29.04
CA ALA A 204 22.97 58.93 29.41
C ALA A 204 22.23 60.23 29.03
N THR A 205 21.27 60.13 28.10
CA THR A 205 20.44 61.25 27.67
C THR A 205 19.21 61.50 28.54
N LEU A 206 18.92 60.57 29.48
CA LEU A 206 17.83 60.71 30.40
C LEU A 206 18.18 61.75 31.49
N ASP A 207 17.15 62.38 32.05
CA ASP A 207 17.36 63.32 33.15
C ASP A 207 17.78 62.62 34.44
N ASN A 208 18.29 63.35 35.41
CA ASN A 208 18.80 62.81 36.65
C ASN A 208 17.74 62.01 37.46
N LYS A 209 16.45 62.31 37.31
CA LYS A 209 15.38 61.64 38.00
C LYS A 209 15.00 60.33 37.40
N THR A 210 15.25 60.13 36.12
CA THR A 210 14.87 58.92 35.35
C THR A 210 16.04 57.99 35.12
N LYS A 211 17.27 58.34 35.47
CA LYS A 211 18.48 57.50 35.25
C LYS A 211 18.52 56.22 36.08
N SER A 212 17.68 56.07 37.10
CA SER A 212 17.58 54.84 37.89
C SER A 212 16.65 53.81 37.25
N THR A 213 16.55 53.78 35.93
CA THR A 213 15.73 52.81 35.21
C THR A 213 16.53 51.54 34.88
N SER A 214 15.87 50.42 34.97
CA SER A 214 16.38 49.17 34.44
C SER A 214 16.32 49.18 32.91
N PRO A 215 17.22 48.45 32.21
CA PRO A 215 17.12 48.28 30.78
C PRO A 215 15.81 47.62 30.36
N GLU A 216 15.37 47.93 29.17
CA GLU A 216 14.17 47.30 28.63
C GLU A 216 14.38 45.78 28.46
N TYR A 217 15.61 45.38 28.17
CA TYR A 217 16.01 43.95 28.11
C TYR A 217 17.40 43.79 28.76
N LYS A 218 17.49 42.87 29.72
CA LYS A 218 18.73 42.63 30.47
C LYS A 218 19.68 41.66 29.79
N ASN A 219 19.10 40.69 29.07
CA ASN A 219 19.83 39.55 28.48
C ASN A 219 19.03 38.94 27.35
N ALA A 220 19.62 37.92 26.70
CA ALA A 220 18.96 37.15 25.64
C ALA A 220 17.64 36.53 26.09
N ALA A 221 17.56 36.06 27.33
CA ALA A 221 16.33 35.44 27.86
C ALA A 221 15.18 36.47 27.94
N ALA A 222 15.47 37.73 28.22
CA ALA A 222 14.45 38.80 28.22
C ALA A 222 13.85 39.04 26.84
N PHE A 223 14.67 39.02 25.80
CA PHE A 223 14.20 39.08 24.40
C PHE A 223 13.41 37.85 24.01
N ALA A 224 13.86 36.68 24.44
CA ALA A 224 13.18 35.41 24.15
C ALA A 224 11.78 35.29 24.79
N ALA A 225 11.52 36.03 25.85
CA ALA A 225 10.23 36.07 26.53
C ALA A 225 9.18 36.93 25.80
N VAL A 226 9.56 37.69 24.79
CA VAL A 226 8.63 38.55 24.03
C VAL A 226 7.73 37.68 23.15
N LYS A 227 6.45 37.96 23.20
CA LYS A 227 5.43 37.22 22.45
C LYS A 227 4.84 38.08 21.34
N GLY A 228 4.55 37.46 20.20
CA GLY A 228 3.88 38.11 19.08
C GLY A 228 4.72 39.19 18.42
N ALA A 229 6.05 39.07 18.39
CA ALA A 229 6.95 40.07 17.88
C ALA A 229 8.03 39.44 16.99
N THR A 230 8.53 40.24 16.05
CA THR A 230 9.69 39.88 15.23
C THR A 230 10.96 40.35 15.90
N ILE A 231 11.84 39.41 16.26
CA ILE A 231 13.10 39.65 16.93
C ILE A 231 14.22 39.35 15.92
N SER A 232 15.09 40.29 15.71
CA SER A 232 16.19 40.20 14.72
C SER A 232 17.53 40.54 15.34
N VAL A 233 18.56 39.82 14.94
CA VAL A 233 19.95 40.11 15.20
C VAL A 233 20.75 39.86 13.92
N GLY A 234 21.44 40.87 13.41
CA GLY A 234 22.11 40.77 12.12
C GLY A 234 21.15 40.43 11.00
N SER A 235 21.43 39.37 10.26
CA SER A 235 20.60 38.89 9.18
C SER A 235 19.57 37.83 9.61
N LYS A 236 19.58 37.41 10.88
CA LYS A 236 18.69 36.37 11.43
C LYS A 236 17.47 37.00 12.08
N SER A 237 16.34 36.36 11.95
CA SER A 237 15.06 36.85 12.45
C SER A 237 14.15 35.68 12.87
N VAL A 238 13.40 35.87 13.95
CA VAL A 238 12.36 34.98 14.43
C VAL A 238 11.13 35.80 14.77
N THR A 239 9.99 35.46 14.23
CA THR A 239 8.70 36.01 14.64
C THR A 239 8.07 35.10 15.67
N THR A 240 7.91 35.55 16.91
CA THR A 240 7.37 34.77 18.02
C THR A 240 5.86 34.69 17.96
N ILE A 241 5.36 33.56 18.41
CA ILE A 241 3.90 33.33 18.56
C ILE A 241 3.41 33.94 19.89
N ASP A 242 2.18 34.45 19.87
CA ASP A 242 1.46 34.84 21.07
C ASP A 242 0.44 33.74 21.40
N ASP A 243 0.78 32.84 22.33
CA ASP A 243 -0.02 31.69 22.70
C ASP A 243 -0.24 31.65 24.21
N THR A 244 -1.10 32.56 24.71
CA THR A 244 -1.46 32.59 26.12
C THR A 244 -2.35 31.44 26.55
N LYS A 245 -3.08 30.83 25.61
CA LYS A 245 -3.96 29.67 25.85
C LYS A 245 -3.19 28.36 25.90
N ALA A 246 -1.92 28.36 25.55
CA ALA A 246 -1.06 27.18 25.49
C ALA A 246 -1.63 26.03 24.64
N ASP A 247 -2.30 26.37 23.54
CA ASP A 247 -2.88 25.41 22.59
C ASP A 247 -2.02 25.23 21.33
N GLY A 248 -0.87 25.90 21.25
CA GLY A 248 0.03 25.88 20.09
C GLY A 248 -0.43 26.73 18.93
N ILE A 249 -1.49 27.51 19.09
CA ILE A 249 -2.09 28.37 18.08
C ILE A 249 -1.98 29.82 18.55
N ASP A 250 -1.57 30.73 17.64
CA ASP A 250 -1.52 32.16 17.94
C ASP A 250 -2.92 32.66 18.31
N ASP A 251 -3.02 33.42 19.40
CA ASP A 251 -4.30 33.92 19.91
C ASP A 251 -4.99 34.89 18.95
N ASN A 252 -4.21 35.58 18.10
CA ASN A 252 -4.70 36.62 17.20
C ASN A 252 -4.77 36.14 15.74
N ASP A 253 -4.06 35.06 15.38
CA ASP A 253 -3.99 34.53 14.03
C ASP A 253 -3.94 33.00 14.08
N SER A 254 -5.06 32.37 13.80
CA SER A 254 -5.18 30.91 13.84
C SER A 254 -4.38 30.19 12.74
N THR A 255 -3.81 30.91 11.78
CA THR A 255 -2.94 30.35 10.73
C THR A 255 -1.48 30.27 11.18
N VAL A 256 -1.14 30.86 12.32
CA VAL A 256 0.19 30.78 12.93
C VAL A 256 0.14 29.75 14.07
N ILE A 257 0.96 28.73 13.95
CA ILE A 257 1.01 27.63 14.92
C ILE A 257 2.46 27.32 15.29
N THR A 258 2.67 26.69 16.43
CA THR A 258 4.00 26.17 16.80
C THR A 258 4.36 24.97 15.93
N ALA A 259 5.66 24.68 15.79
CA ALA A 259 6.13 23.47 15.11
C ALA A 259 5.54 22.20 15.78
N ARG A 260 5.48 22.18 17.11
CA ARG A 260 4.87 21.11 17.89
C ARG A 260 3.41 20.89 17.52
N LYS A 261 2.64 21.95 17.42
CA LYS A 261 1.23 21.88 16.99
C LYS A 261 1.10 21.35 15.56
N ALA A 262 1.98 21.80 14.68
CA ALA A 262 2.03 21.31 13.31
C ALA A 262 2.30 19.80 13.26
N TYR A 263 3.27 19.29 14.00
CA TYR A 263 3.54 17.87 14.07
C TYR A 263 2.34 17.09 14.63
N GLN A 264 1.64 17.63 15.59
CA GLN A 264 0.43 17.07 16.17
C GLN A 264 -0.67 16.93 15.12
N LEU A 265 -0.90 18.00 14.36
CA LEU A 265 -1.90 18.03 13.29
C LEU A 265 -1.52 17.07 12.15
N GLN A 266 -0.25 17.06 11.75
CA GLN A 266 0.26 16.14 10.73
C GLN A 266 0.10 14.68 11.13
N THR A 267 0.45 14.35 12.37
CA THR A 267 0.29 12.99 12.91
C THR A 267 -1.17 12.55 12.90
N ALA A 268 -2.08 13.42 13.32
CA ALA A 268 -3.52 13.13 13.29
C ALA A 268 -4.02 12.86 11.86
N GLU A 269 -3.54 13.62 10.88
CA GLU A 269 -3.92 13.41 9.48
C GLU A 269 -3.32 12.13 8.89
N ILE A 270 -2.10 11.76 9.26
CA ILE A 270 -1.49 10.48 8.87
C ILE A 270 -2.30 9.31 9.43
N VAL A 271 -2.74 9.40 10.69
CA VAL A 271 -3.62 8.39 11.30
C VAL A 271 -4.93 8.27 10.53
N LYS A 272 -5.56 9.39 10.18
CA LYS A 272 -6.81 9.38 9.38
C LYS A 272 -6.60 8.77 8.00
N ALA A 273 -5.57 9.20 7.29
CA ALA A 273 -5.26 8.70 5.95
C ALA A 273 -4.91 7.20 5.96
N SER A 274 -4.26 6.74 7.02
CA SER A 274 -3.86 5.33 7.20
C SER A 274 -4.97 4.45 7.74
N SER A 275 -6.11 5.02 8.11
CA SER A 275 -7.27 4.30 8.66
C SER A 275 -8.38 4.07 7.62
N ILE A 276 -8.18 4.47 6.38
CA ILE A 276 -9.12 4.23 5.28
C ILE A 276 -9.23 2.72 5.04
N GLY A 277 -10.46 2.23 4.94
CA GLY A 277 -10.73 0.82 4.64
C GLY A 277 -10.47 -0.14 5.80
N THR A 278 -10.30 0.35 7.03
CA THR A 278 -10.01 -0.46 8.21
C THR A 278 -11.26 -0.78 9.02
N ASP A 279 -11.26 -1.95 9.67
CA ASP A 279 -12.18 -2.28 10.77
C ASP A 279 -11.63 -1.75 12.10
N THR A 280 -10.30 -1.83 12.27
CA THR A 280 -9.57 -1.27 13.40
C THR A 280 -8.64 -0.19 12.87
N ALA A 281 -8.84 1.04 13.32
CA ALA A 281 -8.07 2.19 12.86
C ALA A 281 -6.58 2.07 13.21
N ALA A 282 -5.73 2.74 12.41
CA ALA A 282 -4.33 2.92 12.74
C ALA A 282 -4.19 3.75 14.03
N THR A 283 -3.16 3.46 14.81
CA THR A 283 -2.87 4.17 16.07
C THR A 283 -1.39 4.49 16.17
N VAL A 284 -1.06 5.57 16.88
CA VAL A 284 0.33 5.86 17.22
C VAL A 284 0.76 4.95 18.35
N LYS A 285 1.89 4.26 18.15
CA LYS A 285 2.43 3.37 19.16
C LYS A 285 2.99 4.18 20.32
N ALA A 286 2.52 3.89 21.54
CA ALA A 286 3.11 4.44 22.73
C ALA A 286 4.49 3.82 22.98
N ASN A 287 5.50 4.66 23.21
CA ASN A 287 6.83 4.23 23.64
C ASN A 287 7.24 5.00 24.89
N ALA A 288 8.38 4.66 25.50
CA ALA A 288 8.82 5.24 26.78
C ALA A 288 9.03 6.77 26.76
N GLY A 289 9.04 7.40 25.59
CA GLY A 289 9.18 8.85 25.42
C GLY A 289 7.98 9.52 24.75
N ASN A 290 6.97 8.76 24.38
CA ASN A 290 5.86 9.25 23.57
C ASN A 290 4.58 8.49 23.94
N THR A 291 3.85 8.97 24.92
CA THR A 291 2.51 8.43 25.23
C THR A 291 1.50 9.02 24.25
N ASN A 292 0.40 8.31 23.98
CA ASN A 292 -0.66 8.79 23.06
C ASN A 292 -1.20 10.19 23.39
N ALA A 293 -1.03 10.65 24.63
CA ALA A 293 -1.34 12.00 25.06
C ALA A 293 -0.26 13.00 24.65
N ASP A 294 0.94 12.51 24.31
CA ASP A 294 2.13 13.30 24.03
C ASP A 294 2.50 13.32 22.55
N TYR A 295 1.56 13.38 21.68
CA TYR A 295 1.82 14.02 20.37
C TYR A 295 2.50 15.36 20.56
N ALA A 296 2.57 15.71 21.78
CA ALA A 296 2.94 16.99 22.30
C ALA A 296 4.44 17.17 22.45
N THR A 297 5.23 16.14 22.55
CA THR A 297 6.68 16.26 22.43
C THR A 297 7.02 16.24 20.96
N ALA A 298 7.61 17.31 20.48
CA ALA A 298 8.02 17.55 19.11
C ALA A 298 8.99 16.45 18.59
N THR A 299 8.51 15.24 18.44
CA THR A 299 9.27 14.20 17.78
C THR A 299 8.85 14.17 16.33
N THR A 300 9.82 14.38 15.45
CA THR A 300 9.64 14.24 14.01
C THR A 300 9.58 12.77 13.57
N THR A 301 9.86 11.85 14.49
CA THR A 301 9.83 10.39 14.22
C THR A 301 8.94 9.69 15.22
N PHE A 302 8.00 8.88 14.74
CA PHE A 302 7.13 8.06 15.56
C PHE A 302 6.81 6.74 14.86
N THR A 303 6.31 5.77 15.63
CA THR A 303 5.86 4.49 15.12
C THR A 303 4.34 4.45 15.05
N LEU A 304 3.81 4.07 13.90
CA LEU A 304 2.39 3.90 13.66
C LEU A 304 2.06 2.41 13.62
N ASN A 305 1.10 1.98 14.43
CA ASN A 305 0.50 0.65 14.28
C ASN A 305 -0.45 0.70 13.09
N LYS A 306 -0.28 -0.18 12.13
CA LYS A 306 -1.17 -0.25 10.97
C LYS A 306 -2.58 -0.58 11.39
N GLY A 307 -3.55 0.03 10.74
CA GLY A 307 -4.94 -0.38 10.82
C GLY A 307 -5.13 -1.75 10.20
N THR A 308 -6.18 -2.45 10.59
CA THR A 308 -6.49 -3.80 10.09
C THR A 308 -7.91 -3.89 9.58
N VAL A 309 -8.12 -4.80 8.65
CA VAL A 309 -9.42 -5.16 8.09
C VAL A 309 -9.49 -6.66 7.93
N SER A 310 -10.66 -7.25 8.19
CA SER A 310 -10.85 -8.70 8.10
C SER A 310 -11.33 -9.11 6.72
N TYR A 311 -10.63 -10.07 6.13
CA TYR A 311 -11.04 -10.75 4.91
C TYR A 311 -10.34 -12.10 4.81
N LYS A 312 -10.80 -12.95 3.90
CA LYS A 312 -10.22 -14.29 3.71
C LYS A 312 -8.89 -14.20 2.99
N ASP A 313 -8.00 -15.12 3.30
CA ASP A 313 -6.74 -15.28 2.56
C ASP A 313 -6.99 -15.66 1.11
N SER A 314 -5.94 -15.64 0.29
CA SER A 314 -6.02 -15.97 -1.13
C SER A 314 -6.59 -17.36 -1.38
N LEU A 315 -7.41 -17.47 -2.41
CA LEU A 315 -7.77 -18.74 -2.99
C LEU A 315 -6.58 -19.31 -3.74
N SER A 316 -6.23 -20.54 -3.48
CA SER A 316 -5.17 -21.24 -4.20
C SER A 316 -5.69 -22.60 -4.63
N PHE A 317 -5.51 -22.93 -5.90
CA PHE A 317 -5.83 -24.25 -6.41
C PHE A 317 -4.80 -24.69 -7.46
N ASN A 318 -4.60 -26.01 -7.54
CA ASN A 318 -3.66 -26.62 -8.45
C ASN A 318 -4.40 -27.28 -9.60
N LEU A 319 -3.89 -27.08 -10.81
CA LEU A 319 -4.35 -27.75 -12.02
C LEU A 319 -3.33 -28.83 -12.37
N HIS A 320 -3.80 -30.08 -12.43
CA HIS A 320 -2.94 -31.19 -12.81
C HIS A 320 -2.85 -31.27 -14.34
N VAL A 321 -1.69 -30.91 -14.89
CA VAL A 321 -1.47 -30.73 -16.33
C VAL A 321 -0.45 -31.70 -16.91
N GLY A 322 -0.19 -32.81 -16.22
CA GLY A 322 0.66 -33.91 -16.70
C GLY A 322 -0.05 -35.25 -16.58
N ALA A 323 0.54 -36.27 -17.18
CA ALA A 323 -0.01 -37.64 -17.14
C ALA A 323 0.27 -38.36 -15.82
N ASP A 324 1.26 -37.91 -15.06
CA ASP A 324 1.77 -38.55 -13.86
C ASP A 324 1.36 -37.81 -12.59
N ALA A 325 1.51 -38.42 -11.44
CA ALA A 325 1.22 -37.81 -10.13
C ALA A 325 2.31 -36.88 -9.62
N ASP A 326 3.31 -36.56 -10.42
CA ASP A 326 4.43 -35.69 -10.05
C ASP A 326 3.95 -34.24 -9.80
N MET A 327 4.45 -33.61 -8.73
CA MET A 327 4.14 -32.23 -8.38
C MET A 327 4.59 -31.22 -9.44
N THR A 328 5.58 -31.55 -10.27
CA THR A 328 6.00 -30.72 -11.39
C THR A 328 4.96 -30.62 -12.51
N ASN A 329 3.97 -31.53 -12.50
CA ASN A 329 2.86 -31.54 -13.45
C ASN A 329 1.67 -30.67 -13.01
N LYS A 330 1.84 -29.81 -12.02
CA LYS A 330 0.79 -28.92 -11.51
C LYS A 330 1.09 -27.47 -11.77
N ILE A 331 0.08 -26.74 -12.19
CA ILE A 331 0.10 -25.28 -12.29
C ILE A 331 -0.79 -24.74 -11.18
N THR A 332 -0.22 -23.87 -10.34
CA THR A 332 -0.95 -23.26 -9.22
C THR A 332 -1.52 -21.92 -9.65
N VAL A 333 -2.80 -21.73 -9.35
CA VAL A 333 -3.50 -20.45 -9.52
C VAL A 333 -3.76 -19.85 -8.14
N ASN A 334 -3.33 -18.63 -7.93
CA ASN A 334 -3.56 -17.87 -6.70
C ASN A 334 -4.37 -16.63 -7.02
N ILE A 335 -5.47 -16.43 -6.32
CA ILE A 335 -6.32 -15.24 -6.48
C ILE A 335 -6.60 -14.67 -5.09
N ASP A 336 -6.16 -13.43 -4.88
CA ASP A 336 -6.42 -12.71 -3.64
C ASP A 336 -7.89 -12.36 -3.52
N SER A 337 -8.35 -12.13 -2.29
CA SER A 337 -9.70 -11.61 -2.06
C SER A 337 -9.85 -10.24 -2.69
N MET A 338 -10.79 -10.09 -3.62
CA MET A 338 -11.04 -8.88 -4.40
C MET A 338 -12.33 -8.16 -3.98
N ASN A 339 -12.80 -8.41 -2.76
CA ASN A 339 -13.90 -7.65 -2.19
C ASN A 339 -13.41 -6.27 -1.70
N SER A 340 -14.32 -5.43 -1.26
CA SER A 340 -13.97 -4.08 -0.77
C SER A 340 -12.99 -4.12 0.41
N ALA A 341 -13.13 -5.09 1.30
CA ALA A 341 -12.20 -5.28 2.42
C ALA A 341 -10.80 -5.66 1.94
N GLY A 342 -10.68 -6.63 1.04
CA GLY A 342 -9.41 -7.07 0.47
C GLY A 342 -8.73 -6.01 -0.38
N LEU A 343 -9.49 -5.13 -1.00
CA LEU A 343 -8.99 -4.03 -1.81
C LEU A 343 -8.68 -2.76 -1.00
N GLY A 344 -9.02 -2.74 0.29
CA GLY A 344 -8.75 -1.59 1.16
C GLY A 344 -9.69 -0.40 0.94
N VAL A 345 -10.87 -0.63 0.37
CA VAL A 345 -11.86 0.42 0.09
C VAL A 345 -13.17 0.24 0.86
N LYS A 346 -13.21 -0.69 1.81
CA LYS A 346 -14.38 -0.91 2.65
C LYS A 346 -14.74 0.34 3.44
N GLY A 347 -15.98 0.78 3.32
CA GLY A 347 -16.47 1.94 4.06
C GLY A 347 -15.79 3.27 3.71
N ILE A 348 -15.21 3.36 2.52
CA ILE A 348 -14.48 4.54 2.07
C ILE A 348 -15.39 5.77 2.04
N LYS A 349 -14.87 6.90 2.53
CA LYS A 349 -15.59 8.17 2.60
C LYS A 349 -15.03 9.19 1.62
N ALA A 350 -15.93 9.94 0.99
CA ALA A 350 -15.60 11.04 0.11
C ALA A 350 -16.63 12.19 0.25
N ASP A 351 -17.24 12.29 1.44
CA ASP A 351 -18.28 13.27 1.75
C ASP A 351 -17.72 14.59 2.29
N THR A 352 -16.42 14.68 2.45
CA THR A 352 -15.67 15.91 2.71
C THR A 352 -14.53 16.03 1.72
N GLU A 353 -14.03 17.25 1.51
CA GLU A 353 -12.89 17.50 0.62
C GLU A 353 -11.65 16.70 1.06
N GLN A 354 -11.38 16.66 2.35
CA GLN A 354 -10.19 15.99 2.87
C GLN A 354 -10.32 14.47 2.84
N ASP A 355 -11.47 13.92 3.22
CA ASP A 355 -11.73 12.49 3.14
C ASP A 355 -11.67 12.00 1.69
N ALA A 356 -12.20 12.79 0.75
CA ALA A 356 -12.10 12.49 -0.67
C ALA A 356 -10.65 12.46 -1.15
N THR A 357 -9.83 13.38 -0.67
CA THR A 357 -8.41 13.43 -1.01
C THR A 357 -7.68 12.17 -0.52
N TYR A 358 -7.95 11.73 0.69
CA TYR A 358 -7.38 10.49 1.23
C TYR A 358 -7.93 9.24 0.54
N ALA A 359 -9.19 9.27 0.15
CA ALA A 359 -9.81 8.18 -0.59
C ALA A 359 -9.11 7.91 -1.94
N ILE A 360 -8.60 8.95 -2.59
CA ILE A 360 -7.89 8.81 -3.87
C ILE A 360 -6.69 7.86 -3.72
N ASP A 361 -5.91 8.00 -2.66
CA ASP A 361 -4.74 7.13 -2.42
C ASP A 361 -5.16 5.67 -2.18
N ALA A 362 -6.21 5.45 -1.37
CA ALA A 362 -6.73 4.11 -1.11
C ALA A 362 -7.29 3.46 -2.39
N ILE A 363 -8.00 4.22 -3.21
CA ILE A 363 -8.53 3.74 -4.49
C ILE A 363 -7.39 3.44 -5.47
N ALA A 364 -6.36 4.28 -5.51
CA ALA A 364 -5.17 4.03 -6.35
C ALA A 364 -4.47 2.72 -5.96
N ASP A 365 -4.33 2.45 -4.67
CA ASP A 365 -3.78 1.19 -4.17
C ASP A 365 -4.66 0.00 -4.60
N ALA A 366 -5.97 0.14 -4.52
CA ALA A 366 -6.92 -0.89 -4.95
C ALA A 366 -6.81 -1.17 -6.46
N ILE A 367 -6.71 -0.13 -7.28
CA ILE A 367 -6.52 -0.26 -8.74
C ILE A 367 -5.20 -0.99 -9.02
N SER A 368 -4.13 -0.64 -8.31
CA SER A 368 -2.84 -1.32 -8.43
C SER A 368 -2.93 -2.80 -8.08
N THR A 369 -3.64 -3.14 -7.00
CA THR A 369 -3.87 -4.52 -6.57
C THR A 369 -4.62 -5.32 -7.62
N VAL A 370 -5.70 -4.78 -8.18
CA VAL A 370 -6.47 -5.41 -9.25
C VAL A 370 -5.62 -5.59 -10.50
N SER A 371 -4.85 -4.58 -10.89
CA SER A 371 -3.97 -4.63 -12.05
C SER A 371 -2.90 -5.72 -11.90
N SER A 372 -2.31 -5.84 -10.72
CA SER A 372 -1.32 -6.89 -10.42
C SER A 372 -1.95 -8.28 -10.49
N GLN A 373 -3.15 -8.44 -9.96
CA GLN A 373 -3.87 -9.72 -10.00
C GLN A 373 -4.22 -10.09 -11.45
N ARG A 374 -4.70 -9.14 -12.24
CA ARG A 374 -4.99 -9.36 -13.66
C ARG A 374 -3.74 -9.75 -14.44
N SER A 375 -2.63 -9.09 -14.19
CA SER A 375 -1.34 -9.42 -14.81
C SER A 375 -0.89 -10.83 -14.45
N SER A 376 -1.01 -11.22 -13.18
CA SER A 376 -0.71 -12.57 -12.70
C SER A 376 -1.59 -13.62 -13.37
N LEU A 377 -2.88 -13.37 -13.49
CA LEU A 377 -3.83 -14.27 -14.15
C LEU A 377 -3.55 -14.38 -15.65
N GLY A 378 -3.19 -13.27 -16.30
CA GLY A 378 -2.78 -13.27 -17.71
C GLY A 378 -1.55 -14.14 -17.94
N ALA A 379 -0.56 -14.08 -17.07
CA ALA A 379 0.63 -14.94 -17.13
C ALA A 379 0.28 -16.42 -16.95
N VAL A 380 -0.61 -16.73 -16.00
CA VAL A 380 -1.09 -18.10 -15.80
C VAL A 380 -1.87 -18.59 -17.03
N GLN A 381 -2.72 -17.75 -17.61
CA GLN A 381 -3.46 -18.08 -18.83
C GLN A 381 -2.52 -18.42 -19.97
N ASN A 382 -1.50 -17.59 -20.22
CA ASN A 382 -0.51 -17.84 -21.26
C ASN A 382 0.22 -19.17 -21.01
N ARG A 383 0.61 -19.43 -19.77
CA ARG A 383 1.26 -20.68 -19.40
C ARG A 383 0.35 -21.88 -19.64
N LEU A 384 -0.94 -21.78 -19.32
CA LEU A 384 -1.92 -22.82 -19.57
C LEU A 384 -2.14 -23.06 -21.06
N GLU A 385 -2.23 -22.01 -21.89
CA GLU A 385 -2.39 -22.09 -23.33
C GLU A 385 -1.18 -22.78 -23.99
N HIS A 386 0.03 -22.42 -23.57
CA HIS A 386 1.24 -23.11 -24.03
C HIS A 386 1.26 -24.57 -23.60
N THR A 387 0.82 -24.86 -22.38
CA THR A 387 0.71 -26.23 -21.88
C THR A 387 -0.29 -27.04 -22.69
N ILE A 388 -1.46 -26.47 -23.02
CA ILE A 388 -2.47 -27.10 -23.87
C ILE A 388 -1.87 -27.46 -25.23
N ASN A 389 -1.22 -26.50 -25.88
CA ASN A 389 -0.58 -26.72 -27.19
C ASN A 389 0.48 -27.83 -27.11
N ASN A 390 1.30 -27.83 -26.08
CA ASN A 390 2.32 -28.87 -25.86
C ASN A 390 1.70 -30.23 -25.62
N LEU A 391 0.65 -30.30 -24.78
CA LEU A 391 -0.06 -31.55 -24.51
C LEU A 391 -0.74 -32.09 -25.76
N ASP A 392 -1.37 -31.25 -26.57
CA ASP A 392 -2.02 -31.65 -27.81
C ASP A 392 -0.99 -32.23 -28.81
N ASN A 393 0.19 -31.61 -28.92
CA ASN A 393 1.27 -32.14 -29.74
C ASN A 393 1.77 -33.49 -29.24
N VAL A 394 1.96 -33.62 -27.92
CA VAL A 394 2.40 -34.90 -27.32
C VAL A 394 1.34 -35.98 -27.52
N VAL A 395 0.06 -35.66 -27.33
CA VAL A 395 -1.06 -36.60 -27.57
C VAL A 395 -1.07 -37.03 -29.02
N GLU A 396 -0.96 -36.10 -29.97
CA GLU A 396 -0.91 -36.43 -31.39
C GLU A 396 0.26 -37.37 -31.74
N ASN A 397 1.47 -37.05 -31.29
CA ASN A 397 2.64 -37.84 -31.50
C ASN A 397 2.55 -39.22 -30.89
N THR A 398 2.03 -39.30 -29.66
CA THR A 398 1.87 -40.55 -28.92
C THR A 398 0.78 -41.41 -29.55
N THR A 399 -0.30 -40.79 -30.02
CA THR A 399 -1.38 -41.50 -30.73
C THR A 399 -0.88 -42.08 -32.02
N SER A 400 -0.09 -41.35 -32.81
CA SER A 400 0.51 -41.82 -34.01
C SER A 400 1.46 -42.99 -33.78
N ALA A 401 2.27 -42.91 -32.73
CA ALA A 401 3.20 -43.97 -32.35
C ALA A 401 2.44 -45.21 -31.86
N GLU A 402 1.40 -45.07 -31.07
CA GLU A 402 0.54 -46.15 -30.58
C GLU A 402 -0.18 -46.83 -31.72
N SER A 403 -0.74 -46.08 -32.68
CA SER A 403 -1.39 -46.58 -33.86
C SER A 403 -0.43 -47.43 -34.70
N ARG A 404 0.79 -46.96 -34.90
CA ARG A 404 1.82 -47.73 -35.65
C ARG A 404 2.15 -49.05 -34.98
N ILE A 405 2.30 -49.06 -33.66
CA ILE A 405 2.58 -50.28 -32.89
C ILE A 405 1.39 -51.23 -32.99
N ARG A 406 0.18 -50.75 -32.79
CA ARG A 406 -1.03 -51.53 -32.88
C ARG A 406 -1.28 -52.08 -34.25
N ASP A 407 -1.10 -51.28 -35.29
CA ASP A 407 -1.26 -51.70 -36.69
C ASP A 407 -0.21 -52.76 -37.07
N THR A 408 1.01 -52.61 -36.57
CA THR A 408 2.05 -53.62 -36.75
C THR A 408 1.65 -54.95 -36.08
N ASP A 409 1.18 -54.88 -34.84
CA ASP A 409 0.71 -56.06 -34.11
C ASP A 409 -0.51 -56.68 -34.77
N MET A 410 -1.44 -55.88 -35.29
CA MET A 410 -2.59 -56.37 -36.03
C MET A 410 -2.18 -57.04 -37.32
N ALA A 411 -1.23 -56.47 -38.04
CA ALA A 411 -0.70 -57.05 -39.25
C ALA A 411 -0.03 -58.39 -38.98
N GLU A 412 0.77 -58.50 -37.94
CA GLU A 412 1.37 -59.75 -37.50
C GLU A 412 0.30 -60.79 -37.12
N GLU A 413 -0.73 -60.39 -36.39
CA GLU A 413 -1.82 -61.29 -36.01
C GLU A 413 -2.61 -61.76 -37.20
N MET A 414 -2.88 -60.90 -38.18
CA MET A 414 -3.53 -61.28 -39.44
C MET A 414 -2.69 -62.24 -40.24
N VAL A 415 -1.40 -62.06 -40.28
CA VAL A 415 -0.48 -63.02 -40.94
C VAL A 415 -0.55 -64.37 -40.23
N ASN A 416 -0.51 -64.37 -38.90
CA ASN A 416 -0.64 -65.63 -38.15
C ASN A 416 -1.98 -66.30 -38.36
N TYR A 417 -3.08 -65.53 -38.38
CA TYR A 417 -4.41 -66.04 -38.68
C TYR A 417 -4.48 -66.69 -40.06
N SER A 418 -3.99 -65.99 -41.09
CA SER A 418 -3.93 -66.52 -42.45
C SER A 418 -3.06 -67.78 -42.56
N LYS A 419 -1.92 -67.78 -41.89
CA LYS A 419 -1.03 -68.93 -41.81
C LYS A 419 -1.71 -70.11 -41.16
N ASN A 420 -2.40 -69.90 -40.05
CA ASN A 420 -3.09 -70.97 -39.33
C ASN A 420 -4.26 -71.52 -40.16
N ASN A 421 -4.99 -70.63 -40.88
CA ASN A 421 -6.04 -71.09 -41.79
C ASN A 421 -5.50 -71.97 -42.92
N ILE A 422 -4.38 -71.51 -43.55
CA ILE A 422 -3.73 -72.29 -44.60
C ILE A 422 -3.27 -73.63 -44.06
N LEU A 423 -2.67 -73.66 -42.89
CA LEU A 423 -2.25 -74.92 -42.24
C LEU A 423 -3.43 -75.81 -41.92
N ALA A 424 -4.55 -75.29 -41.42
CA ALA A 424 -5.75 -76.06 -41.15
C ALA A 424 -6.30 -76.63 -42.43
N GLN A 425 -6.41 -75.84 -43.51
CA GLN A 425 -6.89 -76.38 -44.80
C GLN A 425 -5.93 -77.38 -45.40
N ALA A 426 -4.64 -77.16 -45.31
CA ALA A 426 -3.65 -78.10 -45.78
C ALA A 426 -3.68 -79.39 -44.94
N GLY A 427 -3.85 -79.29 -43.62
CA GLY A 427 -3.99 -80.40 -42.73
C GLY A 427 -5.22 -81.25 -43.02
N GLN A 428 -6.37 -80.60 -43.27
CA GLN A 428 -7.58 -81.26 -43.67
C GLN A 428 -7.43 -82.01 -45.01
N SER A 429 -6.79 -81.33 -45.96
CA SER A 429 -6.52 -81.92 -47.24
C SER A 429 -5.60 -83.16 -47.15
N MET A 430 -4.57 -83.03 -46.31
CA MET A 430 -3.67 -84.18 -46.05
C MET A 430 -4.37 -85.31 -45.32
N LEU A 431 -5.26 -84.98 -44.37
CA LEU A 431 -6.02 -85.95 -43.65
C LEU A 431 -6.98 -86.71 -44.59
N ALA A 432 -7.67 -85.97 -45.48
CA ALA A 432 -8.52 -86.57 -46.52
C ALA A 432 -7.73 -87.47 -47.45
N GLN A 433 -6.55 -87.01 -47.84
CA GLN A 433 -5.69 -87.86 -48.70
C GLN A 433 -5.17 -89.07 -47.99
N ALA A 434 -4.83 -89.03 -46.72
CA ALA A 434 -4.45 -90.13 -45.90
C ALA A 434 -5.59 -91.12 -45.74
N ASN A 435 -6.82 -90.62 -45.52
CA ASN A 435 -8.03 -91.46 -45.40
C ASN A 435 -8.30 -92.14 -46.74
N GLN A 436 -8.13 -91.50 -47.89
CA GLN A 436 -8.30 -92.15 -49.20
C GLN A 436 -7.22 -93.18 -49.44
N SER A 437 -5.99 -92.93 -49.04
CA SER A 437 -4.93 -93.95 -49.16
C SER A 437 -5.25 -95.21 -48.30
N ASN A 438 -5.75 -95.00 -47.09
CA ASN A 438 -6.14 -96.03 -46.19
C ASN A 438 -7.31 -96.83 -46.76
N GLN A 439 -8.29 -96.18 -47.36
CA GLN A 439 -9.38 -96.83 -48.06
C GLN A 439 -8.92 -97.61 -49.26
N GLY A 440 -8.01 -97.09 -50.02
CA GLY A 440 -7.42 -97.79 -51.16
C GLY A 440 -6.68 -99.09 -50.77
N VAL A 441 -5.89 -98.99 -49.70
CA VAL A 441 -5.18 -100.14 -49.15
C VAL A 441 -6.18 -101.17 -48.65
N LEU A 442 -7.25 -100.72 -48.01
CA LEU A 442 -8.30 -101.61 -47.51
C LEU A 442 -9.00 -102.32 -48.64
N SER A 443 -9.27 -101.67 -49.76
CA SER A 443 -9.85 -102.24 -50.97
C SER A 443 -8.96 -103.28 -51.59
N LEU A 444 -7.66 -103.13 -51.56
CA LEU A 444 -6.71 -104.06 -52.11
C LEU A 444 -6.60 -105.41 -51.27
N LEU A 445 -6.90 -105.33 -50.00
CA LEU A 445 -6.86 -106.44 -49.08
C LEU A 445 -8.16 -107.25 -49.07
N GLN A 446 -9.18 -106.78 -49.69
CA GLN A 446 -10.42 -107.49 -49.90
C GLN A 446 -10.41 -108.00 -51.34
#